data_7f07dbd9ec8014d45ddb9f4e6527fa41
#
_entry.id   7f07dbd9ec8014d45ddb9f4e6527fa41
#
_cell.length_a   1.000
_cell.length_b   1.000
_cell.length_c   1.000
_cell.angle_alpha   90.00
_cell.angle_beta   90.00
_cell.angle_gamma   90.00
#
_symmetry.space_group_name_H-M   'P 1'
#
loop_
_entity.id
_entity.type
_entity.pdbx_description
1 polymer ?
#
loop_
_entity_poly.entity_id
_entity_poly.type
_entity_poly.pdbx_seq_one_letter_code
_entity_poly.pdbx_strand_id
1 'polypeptide(L)'
;MKSREQTPSEPVSAGRLMEAKSKDFYSEAQLFVAAIRVLEHSHAAPPTLDDIVRMLSFSAEQAGFVSRRLEELGIVEAVASSFGTRFFIRDHRKLEEIPRGELGRRLEEEVKKFQDMQKTITRRVESFHAEQAGKKKNLFAEMEKKLKEEIEKKSKPHA
;
A
#
# COMPACT_ATOMS: atom_id res chain seq x y z
N MET A 1 10.10 -10.63 62.89
CA MET A 1 9.71 -9.63 61.88
C MET A 1 10.62 -9.80 60.66
N LYS A 2 10.13 -10.46 59.63
CA LYS A 2 10.82 -10.59 58.34
C LYS A 2 9.93 -9.98 57.27
N SER A 3 10.36 -8.83 56.75
CA SER A 3 9.71 -8.11 55.67
C SER A 3 9.84 -8.94 54.38
N ARG A 4 8.70 -9.24 53.75
CA ARG A 4 8.60 -9.83 52.42
C ARG A 4 8.82 -8.72 51.41
N GLU A 5 9.93 -8.76 50.68
CA GLU A 5 10.13 -8.00 49.46
C GLU A 5 9.17 -8.53 48.39
N GLN A 6 8.30 -7.64 47.94
CA GLN A 6 7.48 -7.84 46.77
C GLN A 6 8.32 -7.46 45.56
N THR A 7 8.65 -8.46 44.74
CA THR A 7 9.19 -8.24 43.40
C THR A 7 8.08 -7.70 42.50
N PRO A 8 8.29 -6.60 41.74
CA PRO A 8 7.33 -6.13 40.77
C PRO A 8 7.33 -7.08 39.59
N SER A 9 6.18 -7.66 39.30
CA SER A 9 5.89 -8.42 38.09
C SER A 9 6.01 -7.51 36.87
N GLU A 10 7.00 -7.77 36.02
CA GLU A 10 7.10 -7.13 34.71
C GLU A 10 5.85 -7.38 33.89
N PRO A 11 5.31 -6.34 33.20
CA PRO A 11 4.23 -6.55 32.26
C PRO A 11 4.77 -7.30 31.05
N VAL A 12 4.34 -8.54 30.88
CA VAL A 12 4.56 -9.30 29.64
C VAL A 12 4.06 -8.49 28.46
N SER A 13 5.03 -8.00 27.71
CA SER A 13 4.82 -7.23 26.47
C SER A 13 3.94 -8.01 25.50
N ALA A 14 2.66 -7.67 25.45
CA ALA A 14 1.69 -8.15 24.46
C ALA A 14 1.95 -7.62 23.02
N GLY A 15 3.11 -7.02 22.80
CA GLY A 15 3.48 -6.35 21.55
C GLY A 15 4.19 -7.21 20.50
N ARG A 16 4.37 -8.53 20.71
CA ARG A 16 5.21 -9.35 19.83
C ARG A 16 4.47 -10.39 18.98
N LEU A 17 3.23 -10.16 18.65
CA LEU A 17 2.43 -11.13 17.86
C LEU A 17 1.82 -10.56 16.58
N MET A 18 2.39 -9.47 16.05
CA MET A 18 2.03 -9.00 14.70
C MET A 18 3.26 -8.65 13.86
N GLU A 19 4.22 -9.57 13.83
CA GLU A 19 5.04 -9.67 12.63
C GLU A 19 4.09 -10.13 11.52
N ALA A 20 3.75 -9.20 10.63
CA ALA A 20 2.97 -9.45 9.43
C ALA A 20 3.75 -10.47 8.58
N LYS A 21 3.51 -11.75 8.87
CA LYS A 21 3.85 -12.85 8.00
C LYS A 21 3.26 -12.48 6.65
N SER A 22 4.09 -12.27 5.63
CA SER A 22 3.64 -12.02 4.27
C SER A 22 2.59 -13.08 3.95
N LYS A 23 1.33 -12.66 3.93
CA LYS A 23 0.22 -13.58 3.77
C LYS A 23 0.26 -14.03 2.33
N ASP A 24 0.64 -15.28 2.13
CA ASP A 24 0.61 -15.92 0.83
C ASP A 24 -0.82 -15.87 0.27
N PHE A 25 -0.94 -15.44 -1.00
CA PHE A 25 -2.25 -15.33 -1.66
C PHE A 25 -3.06 -16.62 -1.55
N TYR A 26 -2.41 -17.79 -1.61
CA TYR A 26 -3.08 -19.08 -1.39
C TYR A 26 -3.76 -19.14 -0.02
N SER A 27 -3.08 -18.75 1.04
CA SER A 27 -3.62 -18.73 2.40
C SER A 27 -4.78 -17.73 2.53
N GLU A 28 -4.66 -16.55 1.93
CA GLU A 28 -5.73 -15.56 1.92
C GLU A 28 -6.96 -16.02 1.13
N ALA A 29 -6.75 -16.67 0.00
CA ALA A 29 -7.80 -17.29 -0.82
C ALA A 29 -8.56 -18.38 -0.05
N GLN A 30 -7.85 -19.25 0.65
CA GLN A 30 -8.43 -20.28 1.51
C GLN A 30 -9.28 -19.67 2.63
N LEU A 31 -8.76 -18.64 3.31
CA LEU A 31 -9.50 -17.93 4.36
C LEU A 31 -10.75 -17.26 3.79
N PHE A 32 -10.66 -16.62 2.63
CA PHE A 32 -11.79 -15.95 1.99
C PHE A 32 -12.92 -16.92 1.65
N VAL A 33 -12.60 -18.04 1.03
CA VAL A 33 -13.58 -19.10 0.71
C VAL A 33 -14.16 -19.74 1.97
N ALA A 34 -13.33 -19.96 3.00
CA ALA A 34 -13.80 -20.46 4.29
C ALA A 34 -14.77 -19.47 4.95
N ALA A 35 -14.48 -18.18 4.91
CA ALA A 35 -15.35 -17.13 5.44
C ALA A 35 -16.72 -17.11 4.73
N ILE A 36 -16.75 -17.24 3.40
CA ILE A 36 -18.02 -17.33 2.66
C ILE A 36 -18.86 -18.49 3.20
N ARG A 37 -18.27 -19.69 3.36
CA ARG A 37 -19.01 -20.88 3.86
C ARG A 37 -19.53 -20.71 5.26
N VAL A 38 -18.71 -20.15 6.16
CA VAL A 38 -19.10 -19.97 7.56
C VAL A 38 -20.22 -18.93 7.67
N LEU A 39 -20.09 -17.81 6.95
CA LEU A 39 -21.09 -16.75 6.96
C LEU A 39 -22.41 -17.20 6.31
N GLU A 40 -22.34 -17.92 5.19
CA GLU A 40 -23.51 -18.50 4.53
C GLU A 40 -24.24 -19.47 5.45
N HIS A 41 -23.51 -20.33 6.16
CA HIS A 41 -24.07 -21.26 7.12
C HIS A 41 -24.72 -20.53 8.31
N SER A 42 -24.06 -19.49 8.84
CA SER A 42 -24.51 -18.76 10.04
C SER A 42 -25.70 -17.86 9.77
N HIS A 43 -25.74 -17.21 8.60
CA HIS A 43 -26.77 -16.24 8.25
C HIS A 43 -27.85 -16.80 7.30
N ALA A 44 -27.69 -18.04 6.84
CA ALA A 44 -28.54 -18.66 5.82
C ALA A 44 -28.69 -17.80 4.53
N ALA A 45 -27.69 -16.97 4.25
CA ALA A 45 -27.65 -16.07 3.11
C ALA A 45 -26.20 -15.83 2.65
N PRO A 46 -25.96 -15.64 1.34
CA PRO A 46 -24.63 -15.37 0.83
C PRO A 46 -24.09 -14.03 1.39
N PRO A 47 -22.83 -13.99 1.84
CA PRO A 47 -22.24 -12.83 2.51
C PRO A 47 -21.93 -11.69 1.53
N THR A 48 -21.84 -10.49 2.09
CA THR A 48 -21.26 -9.32 1.41
C THR A 48 -19.76 -9.23 1.64
N LEU A 49 -19.07 -8.34 0.89
CA LEU A 49 -17.65 -8.08 1.12
C LEU A 49 -17.40 -7.55 2.55
N ASP A 50 -18.28 -6.69 3.05
CA ASP A 50 -18.17 -6.11 4.40
C ASP A 50 -18.28 -7.19 5.50
N ASP A 51 -19.13 -8.19 5.31
CA ASP A 51 -19.24 -9.32 6.24
C ASP A 51 -17.94 -10.12 6.29
N ILE A 52 -17.33 -10.37 5.12
CA ILE A 52 -16.06 -11.09 4.98
C ILE A 52 -14.90 -10.29 5.59
N VAL A 53 -14.83 -8.98 5.29
CA VAL A 53 -13.84 -8.04 5.85
C VAL A 53 -13.89 -8.06 7.37
N ARG A 54 -15.09 -7.99 7.92
CA ARG A 54 -15.33 -7.99 9.38
C ARG A 54 -14.90 -9.30 10.02
N MET A 55 -15.18 -10.43 9.36
CA MET A 55 -14.83 -11.75 9.88
C MET A 55 -13.34 -12.04 9.82
N LEU A 56 -12.66 -11.67 8.73
CA LEU A 56 -11.25 -11.97 8.51
C LEU A 56 -10.30 -10.89 9.03
N SER A 57 -10.82 -9.72 9.44
CA SER A 57 -10.03 -8.54 9.77
C SER A 57 -9.09 -8.11 8.63
N PHE A 58 -9.55 -8.29 7.39
CA PHE A 58 -8.83 -7.81 6.20
C PHE A 58 -9.06 -6.30 6.02
N SER A 59 -8.14 -5.62 5.32
CA SER A 59 -8.45 -4.29 4.80
C SER A 59 -9.42 -4.40 3.62
N ALA A 60 -10.15 -3.33 3.32
CA ALA A 60 -11.09 -3.30 2.20
C ALA A 60 -10.35 -3.54 0.86
N GLU A 61 -9.14 -2.98 0.72
CA GLU A 61 -8.30 -3.16 -0.46
C GLU A 61 -7.84 -4.62 -0.61
N GLN A 62 -7.41 -5.24 0.50
CA GLN A 62 -6.98 -6.63 0.53
C GLN A 62 -8.13 -7.56 0.15
N ALA A 63 -9.29 -7.38 0.76
CA ALA A 63 -10.47 -8.16 0.45
C ALA A 63 -10.94 -7.95 -1.00
N GLY A 64 -10.91 -6.72 -1.49
CA GLY A 64 -11.22 -6.39 -2.87
C GLY A 64 -10.22 -6.96 -3.88
N PHE A 65 -8.95 -7.05 -3.53
CA PHE A 65 -7.94 -7.72 -4.36
C PHE A 65 -8.17 -9.23 -4.40
N VAL A 66 -8.33 -9.86 -3.24
CA VAL A 66 -8.54 -11.31 -3.14
C VAL A 66 -9.83 -11.72 -3.86
N SER A 67 -10.93 -10.99 -3.67
CA SER A 67 -12.21 -11.30 -4.31
C SER A 67 -12.12 -11.27 -5.84
N ARG A 68 -11.54 -10.20 -6.41
CA ARG A 68 -11.35 -10.09 -7.87
C ARG A 68 -10.49 -11.22 -8.42
N ARG A 69 -9.42 -11.56 -7.73
CA ARG A 69 -8.53 -12.63 -8.18
C ARG A 69 -9.20 -14.01 -8.12
N LEU A 70 -10.02 -14.26 -7.08
CA LEU A 70 -10.82 -15.49 -6.98
C LEU A 70 -11.92 -15.57 -8.06
N GLU A 71 -12.48 -14.44 -8.46
CA GLU A 71 -13.45 -14.34 -9.55
C GLU A 71 -12.79 -14.64 -10.91
N GLU A 72 -11.61 -14.05 -11.19
CA GLU A 72 -10.82 -14.34 -12.39
C GLU A 72 -10.46 -15.83 -12.53
N LEU A 73 -10.16 -16.49 -11.42
CA LEU A 73 -9.88 -17.91 -11.37
C LEU A 73 -11.15 -18.78 -11.45
N GLY A 74 -12.33 -18.17 -11.39
CA GLY A 74 -13.62 -18.87 -11.40
C GLY A 74 -13.87 -19.71 -10.15
N ILE A 75 -13.29 -19.33 -9.03
CA ILE A 75 -13.46 -19.98 -7.71
C ILE A 75 -14.69 -19.40 -7.02
N VAL A 76 -14.87 -18.10 -7.12
CA VAL A 76 -15.96 -17.33 -6.51
C VAL A 76 -16.70 -16.56 -7.61
N GLU A 77 -17.97 -16.29 -7.39
CA GLU A 77 -18.79 -15.42 -8.22
C GLU A 77 -19.36 -14.28 -7.38
N ALA A 78 -19.20 -13.07 -7.87
CA ALA A 78 -19.79 -11.87 -7.29
C ALA A 78 -21.07 -11.50 -8.03
N VAL A 79 -22.21 -11.49 -7.35
CA VAL A 79 -23.49 -11.13 -7.91
C VAL A 79 -23.96 -9.81 -7.32
N ALA A 80 -24.07 -8.80 -8.17
CA ALA A 80 -24.60 -7.50 -7.79
C ALA A 80 -26.11 -7.59 -7.51
N SER A 81 -26.54 -7.07 -6.36
CA SER A 81 -27.94 -6.96 -5.98
C SER A 81 -28.25 -5.55 -5.49
N SER A 82 -29.55 -5.23 -5.31
CA SER A 82 -29.99 -3.95 -4.74
C SER A 82 -29.48 -3.72 -3.30
N PHE A 83 -29.07 -4.77 -2.61
CA PHE A 83 -28.54 -4.74 -1.23
C PHE A 83 -27.01 -4.93 -1.16
N GLY A 84 -26.29 -4.71 -2.26
CA GLY A 84 -24.85 -4.89 -2.35
C GLY A 84 -24.45 -6.15 -3.12
N THR A 85 -23.14 -6.28 -3.32
CA THR A 85 -22.58 -7.45 -3.99
C THR A 85 -22.51 -8.64 -3.05
N ARG A 86 -23.03 -9.78 -3.50
CA ARG A 86 -23.05 -11.05 -2.77
C ARG A 86 -22.08 -12.03 -3.38
N PHE A 87 -21.39 -12.81 -2.53
CA PHE A 87 -20.37 -13.76 -2.96
C PHE A 87 -20.85 -15.21 -2.84
N PHE A 88 -20.61 -15.97 -3.90
CA PHE A 88 -20.97 -17.39 -4.01
C PHE A 88 -19.73 -18.19 -4.38
N ILE A 89 -19.61 -19.41 -3.86
CA ILE A 89 -18.54 -20.33 -4.23
C ILE A 89 -18.96 -21.09 -5.47
N ARG A 90 -18.19 -20.98 -6.56
CA ARG A 90 -18.41 -21.76 -7.80
C ARG A 90 -17.66 -23.08 -7.79
N ASP A 91 -16.34 -23.01 -7.72
CA ASP A 91 -15.48 -24.18 -7.73
C ASP A 91 -14.30 -24.03 -6.78
N HIS A 92 -14.46 -24.56 -5.57
CA HIS A 92 -13.42 -24.49 -4.55
C HIS A 92 -12.20 -25.37 -4.84
N ARG A 93 -12.30 -26.35 -5.77
CA ARG A 93 -11.18 -27.25 -6.11
C ARG A 93 -10.04 -26.49 -6.77
N LYS A 94 -10.36 -25.43 -7.51
CA LYS A 94 -9.37 -24.58 -8.15
C LYS A 94 -8.49 -23.81 -7.16
N LEU A 95 -8.85 -23.76 -5.87
CA LEU A 95 -7.96 -23.24 -4.84
C LEU A 95 -6.62 -23.96 -4.79
N GLU A 96 -6.63 -25.28 -5.02
CA GLU A 96 -5.41 -26.10 -4.98
C GLU A 96 -4.50 -25.85 -6.21
N GLU A 97 -5.02 -25.24 -7.26
CA GLU A 97 -4.26 -24.85 -8.45
C GLU A 97 -3.47 -23.55 -8.23
N ILE A 98 -3.77 -22.82 -7.15
CA ILE A 98 -3.07 -21.57 -6.82
C ILE A 98 -1.65 -21.90 -6.34
N PRO A 99 -0.61 -21.31 -6.98
CA PRO A 99 0.78 -21.54 -6.58
C PRO A 99 1.04 -21.05 -5.15
N ARG A 100 1.56 -21.92 -4.31
CA ARG A 100 1.90 -21.58 -2.93
C ARG A 100 3.21 -20.77 -2.93
N GLY A 101 3.18 -19.58 -2.37
CA GLY A 101 4.37 -18.76 -2.09
C GLY A 101 4.99 -17.98 -3.25
N GLU A 102 4.59 -18.17 -4.50
CA GLU A 102 5.18 -17.47 -5.64
C GLU A 102 4.50 -16.14 -5.99
N LEU A 103 3.18 -16.07 -5.86
CA LEU A 103 2.43 -14.86 -6.22
C LEU A 103 2.66 -13.72 -5.23
N GLY A 104 2.78 -14.04 -3.93
CA GLY A 104 3.10 -13.05 -2.91
C GLY A 104 4.47 -12.41 -3.14
N ARG A 105 5.49 -13.22 -3.44
CA ARG A 105 6.85 -12.73 -3.75
C ARG A 105 6.88 -11.87 -5.02
N ARG A 106 6.19 -12.26 -6.08
CA ARG A 106 6.11 -11.46 -7.32
C ARG A 106 5.42 -10.12 -7.09
N LEU A 107 4.34 -10.10 -6.31
CA LEU A 107 3.63 -8.86 -5.99
C LEU A 107 4.51 -7.93 -5.12
N GLU A 108 5.20 -8.46 -4.13
CA GLU A 108 6.16 -7.70 -3.31
C GLU A 108 7.32 -7.15 -4.15
N GLU A 109 7.83 -7.92 -5.10
CA GLU A 109 8.86 -7.47 -6.04
C GLU A 109 8.33 -6.37 -6.98
N GLU A 110 7.10 -6.48 -7.48
CA GLU A 110 6.49 -5.45 -8.32
C GLU A 110 6.18 -4.18 -7.54
N VAL A 111 5.66 -4.29 -6.33
CA VAL A 111 5.45 -3.14 -5.43
C VAL A 111 6.77 -2.46 -5.11
N LYS A 112 7.82 -3.23 -4.82
CA LYS A 112 9.16 -2.69 -4.59
C LYS A 112 9.73 -1.99 -5.82
N LYS A 113 9.61 -2.58 -7.00
CA LYS A 113 9.98 -1.94 -8.27
C LYS A 113 9.22 -0.64 -8.52
N PHE A 114 7.93 -0.61 -8.23
CA PHE A 114 7.11 0.59 -8.36
C PHE A 114 7.53 1.69 -7.38
N GLN A 115 7.79 1.34 -6.12
CA GLN A 115 8.30 2.27 -5.12
C GLN A 115 9.68 2.82 -5.49
N ASP A 116 10.56 1.99 -6.01
CA ASP A 116 11.89 2.42 -6.45
C ASP A 116 11.81 3.32 -7.70
N MET A 117 10.87 3.03 -8.61
CA MET A 117 10.59 3.90 -9.75
C MET A 117 10.05 5.26 -9.31
N GLN A 118 9.11 5.30 -8.37
CA GLN A 118 8.61 6.55 -7.79
C GLN A 118 9.73 7.38 -7.15
N LYS A 119 10.57 6.75 -6.34
CA LYS A 119 11.74 7.43 -5.73
C LYS A 119 12.69 8.00 -6.78
N THR A 120 12.91 7.26 -7.86
CA THR A 120 13.77 7.70 -8.96
C THR A 120 13.16 8.90 -9.69
N ILE A 121 11.86 8.88 -9.96
CA ILE A 121 11.13 10.01 -10.56
C ILE A 121 11.20 11.24 -9.66
N THR A 122 10.91 11.08 -8.36
CA THR A 122 10.98 12.18 -7.40
C THR A 122 12.37 12.82 -7.36
N ARG A 123 13.43 12.01 -7.27
CA ARG A 123 14.81 12.51 -7.32
C ARG A 123 15.13 13.24 -8.61
N ARG A 124 14.63 12.76 -9.75
CA ARG A 124 14.83 13.38 -11.05
C ARG A 124 14.11 14.74 -11.14
N VAL A 125 12.89 14.82 -10.61
CA VAL A 125 12.15 16.08 -10.52
C VAL A 125 12.85 17.09 -9.61
N GLU A 126 13.31 16.65 -8.44
CA GLU A 126 14.07 17.50 -7.50
C GLU A 126 15.37 18.01 -8.12
N SER A 127 16.15 17.15 -8.80
CA SER A 127 17.38 17.55 -9.48
C SER A 127 17.09 18.55 -10.60
N PHE A 128 16.03 18.35 -11.36
CA PHE A 128 15.61 19.27 -12.41
C PHE A 128 15.19 20.64 -11.83
N HIS A 129 14.44 20.66 -10.75
CA HIS A 129 14.09 21.91 -10.06
C HIS A 129 15.31 22.64 -9.50
N ALA A 130 16.25 21.92 -8.91
CA ALA A 130 17.51 22.50 -8.43
C ALA A 130 18.34 23.09 -9.56
N GLU A 131 18.44 22.42 -10.70
CA GLU A 131 19.15 22.92 -11.89
C GLU A 131 18.46 24.16 -12.47
N GLN A 132 17.14 24.16 -12.57
CA GLN A 132 16.35 25.31 -13.02
C GLN A 132 16.52 26.52 -12.08
N ALA A 133 16.51 26.30 -10.77
CA ALA A 133 16.74 27.33 -9.78
C ALA A 133 18.16 27.92 -9.89
N GLY A 134 19.16 27.05 -10.10
CA GLY A 134 20.54 27.46 -10.35
C GLY A 134 20.69 28.30 -11.61
N LYS A 135 20.10 27.88 -12.73
CA LYS A 135 20.11 28.64 -14.00
C LYS A 135 19.44 30.00 -13.85
N LYS A 136 18.28 30.07 -13.18
CA LYS A 136 17.61 31.35 -12.88
C LYS A 136 18.50 32.28 -12.05
N LYS A 137 19.10 31.78 -10.98
CA LYS A 137 19.97 32.55 -10.10
C LYS A 137 21.19 33.13 -10.85
N ASN A 138 21.82 32.31 -11.70
CA ASN A 138 22.95 32.77 -12.53
C ASN A 138 22.52 33.81 -13.55
N LEU A 139 21.36 33.65 -14.20
CA LEU A 139 20.82 34.59 -15.15
C LEU A 139 20.52 35.93 -14.48
N PHE A 140 19.91 35.93 -13.29
CA PHE A 140 19.66 37.15 -12.52
C PHE A 140 20.95 37.85 -12.10
N ALA A 141 21.97 37.10 -11.65
CA ALA A 141 23.27 37.67 -11.29
C ALA A 141 23.97 38.29 -12.50
N GLU A 142 23.87 37.68 -13.68
CA GLU A 142 24.43 38.23 -14.92
C GLU A 142 23.71 39.50 -15.39
N MET A 143 22.39 39.54 -15.29
CA MET A 143 21.58 40.70 -15.56
C MET A 143 21.90 41.84 -14.60
N GLU A 144 22.02 41.58 -13.32
CA GLU A 144 22.36 42.57 -12.29
C GLU A 144 23.75 43.17 -12.52
N LYS A 145 24.72 42.32 -12.93
CA LYS A 145 26.06 42.77 -13.30
C LYS A 145 26.04 43.69 -14.51
N LYS A 146 25.33 43.34 -15.57
CA LYS A 146 25.17 44.16 -16.78
C LYS A 146 24.49 45.49 -16.46
N LEU A 147 23.49 45.49 -15.61
CA LEU A 147 22.78 46.71 -15.19
C LEU A 147 23.70 47.66 -14.40
N LYS A 148 24.51 47.12 -13.49
CA LYS A 148 25.51 47.92 -12.75
C LYS A 148 26.56 48.55 -13.68
N GLU A 149 27.06 47.79 -14.66
CA GLU A 149 28.01 48.26 -15.64
C GLU A 149 27.43 49.38 -16.55
N GLU A 150 26.14 49.26 -16.92
CA GLU A 150 25.45 50.33 -17.68
C GLU A 150 25.23 51.61 -16.85
N ILE A 151 24.88 51.48 -15.57
CA ILE A 151 24.71 52.62 -14.67
C ILE A 151 26.04 53.32 -14.46
N GLU A 152 27.15 52.60 -14.26
CA GLU A 152 28.47 53.19 -14.12
C GLU A 152 28.92 53.91 -15.40
N LYS A 153 28.61 53.35 -16.58
CA LYS A 153 28.91 54.01 -17.87
C LYS A 153 28.11 55.31 -18.07
N LYS A 154 26.86 55.36 -17.58
CA LYS A 154 25.99 56.55 -17.68
C LYS A 154 26.27 57.58 -16.59
N SER A 155 26.90 57.21 -15.49
CA SER A 155 27.22 58.11 -14.37
C SER A 155 28.58 58.85 -14.51
N LYS A 156 29.37 58.54 -15.55
CA LYS A 156 30.58 59.36 -15.87
C LYS A 156 30.17 60.54 -16.66
N PRO A 157 30.25 61.77 -16.08
CA PRO A 157 29.96 63.00 -16.83
C PRO A 157 31.02 63.23 -17.92
N HIS A 158 30.54 63.51 -19.13
CA HIS A 158 31.40 64.03 -20.20
C HIS A 158 32.07 65.27 -19.72
N ALA A 159 33.34 65.17 -19.47
CA ALA A 159 34.20 66.34 -19.38
C ALA A 159 34.51 66.90 -20.77
#